data_8ec4aaeb0aeb2010adcf2c2c268ffb8b
#
_entry.id   8ec4aaeb0aeb2010adcf2c2c268ffb8b
#
_cell.length_a   1.000
_cell.length_b   1.000
_cell.length_c   1.000
_cell.angle_alpha   90.00
_cell.angle_beta   90.00
_cell.angle_gamma   90.00
#
_symmetry.space_group_name_H-M   'P 1'
#
loop_
_entity.id
_entity.type
_entity.pdbx_description
1 polymer ?
#
loop_
_entity_poly.entity_id
_entity_poly.type
_entity_poly.pdbx_seq_one_letter_code
_entity_poly.pdbx_strand_id
1 'polypeptide(L)'
;MKALFGTDGIRGEAGRFPLDAATVKTIGFSLARHLAETIAKPVIIIGRDTRESGEWLEQALIDGASQAGVECLSAGVITTPGVAFLTRKYEASAGVVISASHNPYQDNGIKIFSPTGQKIDDTLERQIERDIERGSKPDLKSGLKSGLSPSLTAAASARNDYLNFLTKDIGNGLSLQGLTIVVDCANGASTNFAPQLFETLGARVSAINANPDGRNINLNSGSLHIDSLIEAVKKEKADLGVAFDGDADRSLFVDENGGFVDGDATLWVLANYLRDHGKLKDDTVVATVMSNIGLEIALRAAGIRLVRTDVGDKYVLDELLKLGASLGGEQSGHIIMPELSLAGDGMITAVSLLRALRETDKTLAQATQGFQQYPQILVNVRVREKVPFAELPAVQAEVKNVEERLSHKGRLLLRYSGTERLARVMIEGESQFEIEGYAERIAAAIKRAIGA
;
A
#
# COMPACT_ATOMS: atom_id res chain seq x y z
N MET A 1 -16.43 -9.04 -19.79
CA MET A 1 -16.23 -9.50 -18.37
C MET A 1 -16.00 -8.29 -17.47
N LYS A 2 -16.18 -8.41 -16.15
CA LYS A 2 -15.71 -7.38 -15.21
C LYS A 2 -14.18 -7.35 -15.28
N ALA A 3 -13.57 -6.16 -15.25
CA ALA A 3 -12.11 -6.02 -15.24
C ALA A 3 -11.50 -6.90 -14.13
N LEU A 4 -10.45 -7.64 -14.46
CA LEU A 4 -9.73 -8.50 -13.49
C LEU A 4 -8.70 -7.69 -12.71
N PHE A 5 -8.02 -6.75 -13.40
CA PHE A 5 -7.14 -5.79 -12.75
C PHE A 5 -7.98 -4.76 -11.99
N GLY A 6 -7.72 -4.65 -10.70
CA GLY A 6 -8.17 -3.57 -9.84
C GLY A 6 -7.10 -2.48 -9.73
N THR A 7 -7.26 -1.54 -8.80
CA THR A 7 -6.26 -0.49 -8.52
C THR A 7 -4.93 -1.07 -8.03
N ASP A 8 -4.91 -2.32 -7.55
CA ASP A 8 -3.73 -2.97 -6.98
C ASP A 8 -3.52 -4.40 -7.52
N GLY A 9 -3.61 -4.55 -8.85
CA GLY A 9 -3.42 -5.81 -9.54
C GLY A 9 -4.65 -6.74 -9.53
N ILE A 10 -4.43 -8.01 -9.86
CA ILE A 10 -5.44 -9.08 -9.83
C ILE A 10 -5.46 -9.65 -8.41
N ARG A 11 -6.64 -9.80 -7.81
CA ARG A 11 -6.83 -10.41 -6.48
C ARG A 11 -7.95 -11.43 -6.47
N GLY A 12 -7.81 -12.46 -5.63
CA GLY A 12 -8.84 -13.48 -5.42
C GLY A 12 -8.40 -14.57 -4.47
N GLU A 13 -9.27 -15.54 -4.25
CA GLU A 13 -8.97 -16.76 -3.50
C GLU A 13 -8.02 -17.65 -4.31
N ALA A 14 -6.89 -18.03 -3.74
CA ALA A 14 -5.91 -18.88 -4.41
C ALA A 14 -6.50 -20.25 -4.77
N GLY A 15 -6.25 -20.71 -6.00
CA GLY A 15 -6.82 -21.94 -6.55
C GLY A 15 -8.17 -21.75 -7.24
N ARG A 16 -8.78 -20.57 -7.19
CA ARG A 16 -10.00 -20.21 -7.90
C ARG A 16 -9.72 -19.12 -8.94
N PHE A 17 -10.51 -19.11 -10.02
CA PHE A 17 -10.42 -18.06 -11.03
C PHE A 17 -10.55 -16.66 -10.36
N PRO A 18 -9.69 -15.72 -10.66
CA PRO A 18 -8.62 -15.72 -11.68
C PRO A 18 -7.22 -16.21 -11.18
N LEU A 19 -7.11 -16.74 -9.98
CA LEU A 19 -5.86 -17.21 -9.38
C LEU A 19 -5.76 -18.76 -9.35
N ASP A 20 -6.35 -19.44 -10.32
CA ASP A 20 -6.06 -20.84 -10.62
C ASP A 20 -4.80 -20.98 -11.46
N ALA A 21 -4.15 -22.16 -11.41
CA ALA A 21 -2.87 -22.39 -12.05
C ALA A 21 -2.88 -22.16 -13.58
N ALA A 22 -4.01 -22.46 -14.25
CA ALA A 22 -4.12 -22.30 -15.70
C ALA A 22 -4.19 -20.81 -16.08
N THR A 23 -4.96 -20.05 -15.35
CA THR A 23 -5.09 -18.59 -15.54
C THR A 23 -3.77 -17.88 -15.23
N VAL A 24 -3.11 -18.21 -14.11
CA VAL A 24 -1.81 -17.62 -13.73
C VAL A 24 -0.73 -17.94 -14.76
N LYS A 25 -0.71 -19.16 -15.28
CA LYS A 25 0.16 -19.52 -16.40
C LYS A 25 -0.12 -18.69 -17.65
N THR A 26 -1.39 -18.41 -17.96
CA THR A 26 -1.76 -17.53 -19.07
C THR A 26 -1.30 -16.10 -18.83
N ILE A 27 -1.39 -15.59 -17.59
CA ILE A 27 -0.86 -14.25 -17.21
C ILE A 27 0.65 -14.19 -17.50
N GLY A 28 1.42 -15.17 -17.03
CA GLY A 28 2.87 -15.24 -17.26
C GLY A 28 3.22 -15.30 -18.73
N PHE A 29 2.52 -16.12 -19.52
CA PHE A 29 2.70 -16.23 -20.96
C PHE A 29 2.37 -14.92 -21.69
N SER A 30 1.23 -14.31 -21.38
CA SER A 30 0.78 -13.07 -22.00
C SER A 30 1.75 -11.92 -21.72
N LEU A 31 2.13 -11.71 -20.45
CA LEU A 31 3.11 -10.70 -20.06
C LEU A 31 4.42 -10.90 -20.84
N ALA A 32 4.98 -12.10 -20.78
CA ALA A 32 6.24 -12.43 -21.43
C ALA A 32 6.21 -12.22 -22.95
N ARG A 33 5.12 -12.64 -23.62
CA ARG A 33 4.93 -12.44 -25.04
C ARG A 33 4.92 -10.96 -25.41
N HIS A 34 4.15 -10.13 -24.70
CA HIS A 34 4.08 -8.69 -24.97
C HIS A 34 5.42 -7.99 -24.72
N LEU A 35 6.16 -8.40 -23.70
CA LEU A 35 7.53 -7.89 -23.49
C LEU A 35 8.47 -8.26 -24.63
N ALA A 36 8.39 -9.50 -25.14
CA ALA A 36 9.23 -9.97 -26.24
C ALA A 36 8.93 -9.30 -27.60
N GLU A 37 7.75 -8.68 -27.76
CA GLU A 37 7.44 -7.88 -28.95
C GLU A 37 8.32 -6.63 -29.10
N THR A 38 8.80 -6.08 -27.98
CA THR A 38 9.55 -4.81 -27.95
C THR A 38 10.96 -4.93 -27.40
N ILE A 39 11.25 -5.99 -26.64
CA ILE A 39 12.53 -6.21 -25.94
C ILE A 39 13.15 -7.52 -26.41
N ALA A 40 14.38 -7.46 -26.91
CA ALA A 40 15.05 -8.62 -27.53
C ALA A 40 15.34 -9.75 -26.53
N LYS A 41 15.62 -9.44 -25.27
CA LYS A 41 15.90 -10.42 -24.20
C LYS A 41 15.23 -9.95 -22.92
N PRO A 42 13.91 -10.05 -22.82
CA PRO A 42 13.22 -9.61 -21.63
C PRO A 42 13.54 -10.52 -20.43
N VAL A 43 13.62 -9.91 -19.25
CA VAL A 43 13.80 -10.60 -17.97
C VAL A 43 12.70 -10.14 -17.03
N ILE A 44 12.09 -11.08 -16.33
CA ILE A 44 11.05 -10.81 -15.33
C ILE A 44 11.59 -11.17 -13.94
N ILE A 45 11.55 -10.21 -13.00
CA ILE A 45 11.82 -10.50 -11.59
C ILE A 45 10.52 -10.86 -10.91
N ILE A 46 10.52 -11.92 -10.10
CA ILE A 46 9.33 -12.38 -9.38
C ILE A 46 9.66 -12.46 -7.90
N GLY A 47 8.77 -11.94 -7.07
CA GLY A 47 8.82 -12.09 -5.63
C GLY A 47 7.45 -12.41 -5.05
N ARG A 48 7.42 -12.92 -3.84
CA ARG A 48 6.19 -13.29 -3.15
C ARG A 48 6.23 -12.96 -1.66
N ASP A 49 5.06 -12.87 -1.04
CA ASP A 49 4.94 -12.88 0.40
C ASP A 49 5.03 -14.31 0.98
N THR A 50 4.67 -14.46 2.24
CA THR A 50 4.83 -15.73 2.99
C THR A 50 3.68 -16.70 2.83
N ARG A 51 2.63 -16.40 2.04
CA ARG A 51 1.45 -17.27 1.84
C ARG A 51 1.84 -18.62 1.28
N GLU A 52 1.23 -19.70 1.77
CA GLU A 52 1.47 -21.07 1.27
C GLU A 52 1.18 -21.23 -0.21
N SER A 53 0.24 -20.43 -0.76
CA SER A 53 -0.09 -20.45 -2.18
C SER A 53 0.97 -19.78 -3.07
N GLY A 54 1.89 -19.00 -2.49
CA GLY A 54 2.87 -18.21 -3.23
C GLY A 54 3.77 -19.05 -4.13
N GLU A 55 4.25 -20.20 -3.67
CA GLU A 55 5.20 -21.04 -4.42
C GLU A 55 4.62 -21.60 -5.71
N TRP A 56 3.42 -22.18 -5.64
CA TRP A 56 2.82 -22.77 -6.83
C TRP A 56 2.28 -21.70 -7.81
N LEU A 57 1.86 -20.52 -7.31
CA LEU A 57 1.50 -19.38 -8.17
C LEU A 57 2.74 -18.84 -8.91
N GLU A 58 3.87 -18.70 -8.20
CA GLU A 58 5.14 -18.32 -8.78
C GLU A 58 5.57 -19.30 -9.88
N GLN A 59 5.51 -20.61 -9.60
CA GLN A 59 5.87 -21.64 -10.57
C GLN A 59 4.95 -21.59 -11.80
N ALA A 60 3.65 -21.43 -11.63
CA ALA A 60 2.70 -21.34 -12.74
C ALA A 60 2.99 -20.12 -13.62
N LEU A 61 3.35 -18.98 -13.03
CA LEU A 61 3.72 -17.77 -13.75
C LEU A 61 5.03 -17.97 -14.55
N ILE A 62 6.05 -18.56 -13.92
CA ILE A 62 7.34 -18.91 -14.56
C ILE A 62 7.12 -19.87 -15.72
N ASP A 63 6.29 -20.90 -15.54
CA ASP A 63 5.97 -21.86 -16.58
C ASP A 63 5.32 -21.18 -17.81
N GLY A 64 4.47 -20.17 -17.56
CA GLY A 64 3.88 -19.37 -18.62
C GLY A 64 4.89 -18.51 -19.35
N ALA A 65 5.69 -17.75 -18.62
CA ALA A 65 6.71 -16.88 -19.19
C ALA A 65 7.79 -17.65 -19.98
N SER A 66 8.22 -18.78 -19.45
CA SER A 66 9.21 -19.65 -20.09
C SER A 66 8.71 -20.20 -21.45
N GLN A 67 7.40 -20.44 -21.60
CA GLN A 67 6.81 -20.86 -22.87
C GLN A 67 6.85 -19.77 -23.95
N ALA A 68 6.90 -18.50 -23.53
CA ALA A 68 7.15 -17.36 -24.42
C ALA A 68 8.66 -17.08 -24.61
N GLY A 69 9.55 -17.90 -24.03
CA GLY A 69 11.01 -17.76 -24.16
C GLY A 69 11.61 -16.67 -23.28
N VAL A 70 10.92 -16.24 -22.23
CA VAL A 70 11.36 -15.17 -21.32
C VAL A 70 11.94 -15.75 -20.04
N GLU A 71 13.09 -15.23 -19.63
CA GLU A 71 13.75 -15.60 -18.39
C GLU A 71 13.07 -14.95 -17.18
N CYS A 72 12.91 -15.75 -16.12
CA CYS A 72 12.38 -15.29 -14.84
C CYS A 72 13.44 -15.47 -13.74
N LEU A 73 13.66 -14.43 -12.95
CA LEU A 73 14.53 -14.44 -11.77
C LEU A 73 13.65 -14.38 -10.51
N SER A 74 13.64 -15.44 -9.72
CA SER A 74 12.95 -15.46 -8.43
C SER A 74 13.79 -14.75 -7.35
N ALA A 75 13.19 -13.78 -6.69
CA ALA A 75 13.70 -13.18 -5.47
C ALA A 75 13.23 -13.91 -4.20
N GLY A 76 12.35 -14.91 -4.35
CA GLY A 76 11.76 -15.66 -3.24
C GLY A 76 10.81 -14.81 -2.40
N VAL A 77 10.84 -15.01 -1.07
CA VAL A 77 10.05 -14.20 -0.14
C VAL A 77 10.72 -12.84 0.03
N ILE A 78 10.05 -11.81 -0.49
CA ILE A 78 10.49 -10.41 -0.48
C ILE A 78 9.26 -9.48 -0.49
N THR A 79 9.45 -8.24 -0.08
CA THR A 79 8.39 -7.23 -0.03
C THR A 79 8.00 -6.74 -1.42
N THR A 80 6.77 -6.22 -1.56
CA THR A 80 6.33 -5.56 -2.80
C THR A 80 7.29 -4.46 -3.25
N PRO A 81 7.69 -3.48 -2.40
CA PRO A 81 8.66 -2.48 -2.81
C PRO A 81 10.05 -3.06 -3.11
N GLY A 82 10.43 -4.16 -2.47
CA GLY A 82 11.68 -4.86 -2.79
C GLY A 82 11.72 -5.37 -4.22
N VAL A 83 10.62 -5.91 -4.76
CA VAL A 83 10.53 -6.31 -6.17
C VAL A 83 10.61 -5.08 -7.09
N ALA A 84 9.88 -3.99 -6.77
CA ALA A 84 9.94 -2.75 -7.55
C ALA A 84 11.38 -2.18 -7.59
N PHE A 85 12.09 -2.21 -6.46
CA PHE A 85 13.50 -1.82 -6.37
C PHE A 85 14.41 -2.70 -7.25
N LEU A 86 14.28 -4.03 -7.14
CA LEU A 86 15.10 -4.98 -7.91
C LEU A 86 14.83 -4.88 -9.41
N THR A 87 13.59 -4.63 -9.81
CA THR A 87 13.22 -4.43 -11.23
C THR A 87 14.01 -3.27 -11.81
N ARG A 88 14.12 -2.16 -11.09
CA ARG A 88 14.95 -1.01 -11.52
C ARG A 88 16.44 -1.32 -11.44
N LYS A 89 16.90 -1.90 -10.33
CA LYS A 89 18.33 -2.15 -10.10
C LYS A 89 18.94 -3.10 -11.11
N TYR A 90 18.18 -4.12 -11.52
CA TYR A 90 18.65 -5.13 -12.47
C TYR A 90 18.23 -4.82 -13.91
N GLU A 91 17.66 -3.64 -14.16
CA GLU A 91 17.16 -3.22 -15.47
C GLU A 91 16.23 -4.29 -16.09
N ALA A 92 15.43 -4.95 -15.23
CA ALA A 92 14.51 -5.98 -15.67
C ALA A 92 13.34 -5.39 -16.46
N SER A 93 12.81 -6.18 -17.39
CA SER A 93 11.72 -5.76 -18.26
C SER A 93 10.38 -5.64 -17.54
N ALA A 94 10.21 -6.41 -16.48
CA ALA A 94 9.07 -6.31 -15.54
C ALA A 94 9.42 -6.90 -14.18
N GLY A 95 8.70 -6.45 -13.16
CA GLY A 95 8.65 -7.08 -11.84
C GLY A 95 7.26 -7.66 -11.57
N VAL A 96 7.17 -8.82 -10.96
CA VAL A 96 5.90 -9.42 -10.57
C VAL A 96 5.92 -9.76 -9.09
N VAL A 97 4.90 -9.33 -8.37
CA VAL A 97 4.69 -9.66 -6.96
C VAL A 97 3.48 -10.54 -6.80
N ILE A 98 3.65 -11.62 -6.06
CA ILE A 98 2.59 -12.55 -5.68
C ILE A 98 2.24 -12.28 -4.23
N SER A 99 1.20 -11.49 -4.02
CA SER A 99 0.71 -11.08 -2.70
C SER A 99 -0.71 -10.50 -2.78
N ALA A 100 -1.47 -10.64 -1.71
CA ALA A 100 -2.72 -9.93 -1.48
C ALA A 100 -2.61 -8.90 -0.35
N SER A 101 -1.39 -8.40 -0.05
CA SER A 101 -1.14 -7.37 0.98
C SER A 101 -1.74 -7.78 2.34
N HIS A 102 -2.70 -7.02 2.84
CA HIS A 102 -3.31 -7.20 4.15
C HIS A 102 -4.47 -8.23 4.22
N ASN A 103 -4.82 -8.88 3.10
CA ASN A 103 -5.87 -9.90 3.08
C ASN A 103 -5.46 -11.17 3.87
N PRO A 104 -6.41 -12.01 4.33
CA PRO A 104 -6.10 -13.29 4.93
C PRO A 104 -5.37 -14.24 3.96
N TYR A 105 -4.76 -15.30 4.50
CA TYR A 105 -3.84 -16.17 3.74
C TYR A 105 -4.47 -16.92 2.55
N GLN A 106 -5.80 -17.14 2.59
CA GLN A 106 -6.53 -17.81 1.52
C GLN A 106 -6.54 -17.00 0.22
N ASP A 107 -6.52 -15.68 0.35
CA ASP A 107 -6.42 -14.78 -0.78
C ASP A 107 -4.97 -14.65 -1.24
N ASN A 108 -4.81 -14.37 -2.53
CA ASN A 108 -3.53 -13.96 -3.10
C ASN A 108 -3.77 -12.91 -4.19
N GLY A 109 -2.69 -12.45 -4.84
CA GLY A 109 -2.78 -11.47 -5.90
C GLY A 109 -1.56 -11.49 -6.80
N ILE A 110 -1.66 -10.84 -7.94
CA ILE A 110 -0.57 -10.61 -8.88
C ILE A 110 -0.53 -9.13 -9.20
N LYS A 111 0.57 -8.47 -8.78
CA LYS A 111 0.89 -7.09 -9.11
C LYS A 111 2.04 -7.10 -10.10
N ILE A 112 1.97 -6.27 -11.15
CA ILE A 112 3.01 -6.21 -12.18
C ILE A 112 3.58 -4.80 -12.22
N PHE A 113 4.91 -4.71 -12.22
CA PHE A 113 5.68 -3.47 -12.28
C PHE A 113 6.40 -3.35 -13.62
N SER A 114 6.42 -2.15 -14.16
CA SER A 114 7.22 -1.75 -15.32
C SER A 114 8.71 -1.64 -14.95
N PRO A 115 9.61 -1.48 -15.92
CA PRO A 115 11.03 -1.28 -15.64
C PRO A 115 11.36 -0.09 -14.74
N THR A 116 10.46 0.88 -14.65
CA THR A 116 10.62 2.06 -13.77
C THR A 116 10.29 1.77 -12.32
N GLY A 117 9.74 0.59 -12.00
CA GLY A 117 9.24 0.25 -10.66
C GLY A 117 7.84 0.80 -10.37
N GLN A 118 7.16 1.35 -11.37
CA GLN A 118 5.74 1.72 -11.31
C GLN A 118 4.87 0.53 -11.74
N LYS A 119 3.60 0.51 -11.35
CA LYS A 119 2.64 -0.46 -11.90
C LYS A 119 2.58 -0.33 -13.42
N ILE A 120 2.29 -1.44 -14.12
CA ILE A 120 2.09 -1.42 -15.57
C ILE A 120 0.90 -0.54 -15.96
N ASP A 121 0.91 -0.08 -17.20
CA ASP A 121 -0.16 0.75 -17.74
C ASP A 121 -1.45 -0.05 -18.05
N ASP A 122 -2.57 0.65 -18.11
CA ASP A 122 -3.88 0.08 -18.40
C ASP A 122 -3.94 -0.63 -19.77
N THR A 123 -3.01 -0.34 -20.69
CA THR A 123 -2.98 -0.96 -22.02
C THR A 123 -2.50 -2.38 -21.92
N LEU A 124 -1.40 -2.61 -21.20
CA LEU A 124 -0.86 -3.95 -20.96
C LEU A 124 -1.79 -4.78 -20.07
N GLU A 125 -2.40 -4.17 -19.03
CA GLU A 125 -3.43 -4.85 -18.22
C GLU A 125 -4.56 -5.37 -19.11
N ARG A 126 -5.13 -4.53 -19.96
CA ARG A 126 -6.20 -4.93 -20.90
C ARG A 126 -5.76 -5.96 -21.93
N GLN A 127 -4.49 -5.98 -22.34
CA GLN A 127 -3.98 -7.01 -23.23
C GLN A 127 -3.95 -8.38 -22.54
N ILE A 128 -3.44 -8.42 -21.31
CA ILE A 128 -3.41 -9.64 -20.49
C ILE A 128 -4.84 -10.16 -20.24
N GLU A 129 -5.78 -9.27 -19.89
CA GLU A 129 -7.19 -9.65 -19.70
C GLU A 129 -7.81 -10.29 -20.95
N ARG A 130 -7.57 -9.70 -22.13
CA ARG A 130 -8.06 -10.26 -23.41
C ARG A 130 -7.47 -11.63 -23.70
N ASP A 131 -6.21 -11.86 -23.37
CA ASP A 131 -5.57 -13.16 -23.57
C ASP A 131 -6.15 -14.23 -22.65
N ILE A 132 -6.47 -13.85 -21.40
CA ILE A 132 -7.19 -14.72 -20.46
C ILE A 132 -8.58 -15.06 -20.99
N GLU A 133 -9.34 -14.05 -21.47
CA GLU A 133 -10.69 -14.25 -22.02
C GLU A 133 -10.71 -15.18 -23.26
N ARG A 134 -9.72 -15.02 -24.13
CA ARG A 134 -9.56 -15.85 -25.34
C ARG A 134 -9.14 -17.28 -25.04
N GLY A 135 -8.77 -17.56 -23.78
CA GLY A 135 -8.19 -18.85 -23.40
C GLY A 135 -6.92 -19.14 -24.21
N SER A 136 -6.11 -18.09 -24.43
CA SER A 136 -4.86 -18.17 -25.20
C SER A 136 -3.97 -19.25 -24.60
N LYS A 137 -4.09 -20.48 -25.16
CA LYS A 137 -3.23 -21.58 -24.74
C LYS A 137 -1.89 -21.42 -25.47
N PRO A 138 -0.78 -21.57 -24.76
CA PRO A 138 0.52 -21.66 -25.39
C PRO A 138 0.50 -22.78 -26.43
N ASP A 139 0.87 -22.50 -27.66
CA ASP A 139 1.01 -23.53 -28.69
C ASP A 139 2.15 -24.47 -28.28
N LEU A 140 1.84 -25.72 -27.97
CA LEU A 140 2.78 -26.74 -27.47
C LEU A 140 3.93 -27.09 -28.45
N LYS A 141 4.10 -26.33 -29.54
CA LYS A 141 5.08 -26.62 -30.62
C LYS A 141 6.45 -25.96 -30.43
N SER A 142 6.68 -25.11 -29.50
CA SER A 142 8.02 -24.59 -29.20
C SER A 142 8.70 -25.48 -28.15
N GLY A 143 9.55 -26.40 -28.64
CA GLY A 143 10.43 -27.22 -27.80
C GLY A 143 11.53 -26.40 -27.12
N LEU A 144 11.16 -25.42 -26.32
CA LEU A 144 12.08 -24.71 -25.46
C LEU A 144 12.22 -25.49 -24.16
N LYS A 145 13.46 -25.80 -23.81
CA LYS A 145 13.84 -26.52 -22.60
C LYS A 145 13.26 -25.84 -21.39
N SER A 146 12.34 -26.48 -20.69
CA SER A 146 12.01 -26.18 -19.31
C SER A 146 13.29 -26.27 -18.50
N GLY A 147 13.77 -25.17 -18.01
CA GLY A 147 14.97 -25.24 -17.22
C GLY A 147 15.60 -23.91 -16.86
N LEU A 148 14.98 -23.21 -15.93
CA LEU A 148 15.74 -22.45 -14.95
C LEU A 148 14.96 -22.54 -13.65
N SER A 149 15.32 -23.51 -12.82
CA SER A 149 14.97 -23.45 -11.40
C SER A 149 15.58 -22.18 -10.83
N PRO A 150 14.80 -21.37 -10.06
CA PRO A 150 15.37 -20.21 -9.41
C PRO A 150 16.60 -20.64 -8.61
N SER A 151 17.76 -20.07 -8.91
CA SER A 151 18.95 -20.34 -8.12
C SER A 151 18.73 -19.74 -6.72
N LEU A 152 18.78 -20.56 -5.67
CA LEU A 152 18.75 -20.09 -4.28
C LEU A 152 19.79 -18.97 -4.03
N THR A 153 20.90 -19.02 -4.76
CA THR A 153 21.96 -18.01 -4.71
C THR A 153 21.49 -16.67 -5.28
N ALA A 154 20.72 -16.68 -6.37
CA ALA A 154 20.18 -15.46 -6.96
C ALA A 154 19.15 -14.78 -6.05
N ALA A 155 18.25 -15.56 -5.44
CA ALA A 155 17.28 -15.03 -4.49
C ALA A 155 17.95 -14.42 -3.24
N ALA A 156 19.00 -15.07 -2.70
CA ALA A 156 19.75 -14.53 -1.57
C ALA A 156 20.48 -13.23 -1.91
N SER A 157 21.09 -13.16 -3.11
CA SER A 157 21.74 -11.94 -3.60
C SER A 157 20.73 -10.80 -3.76
N ALA A 158 19.59 -11.05 -4.36
CA ALA A 158 18.51 -10.06 -4.56
C ALA A 158 18.03 -9.48 -3.22
N ARG A 159 17.79 -10.33 -2.23
CA ARG A 159 17.39 -9.87 -0.88
C ARG A 159 18.47 -9.03 -0.21
N ASN A 160 19.73 -9.44 -0.32
CA ASN A 160 20.85 -8.68 0.22
C ASN A 160 20.99 -7.30 -0.47
N ASP A 161 20.74 -7.23 -1.75
CA ASP A 161 20.78 -5.97 -2.50
C ASP A 161 19.73 -4.98 -2.02
N TYR A 162 18.51 -5.46 -1.76
CA TYR A 162 17.45 -4.61 -1.21
C TYR A 162 17.75 -4.20 0.25
N LEU A 163 18.22 -5.11 1.08
CA LEU A 163 18.62 -4.77 2.45
C LEU A 163 19.79 -3.78 2.49
N ASN A 164 20.77 -3.94 1.61
CA ASN A 164 21.87 -2.98 1.47
C ASN A 164 21.36 -1.59 1.05
N PHE A 165 20.43 -1.51 0.12
CA PHE A 165 19.78 -0.26 -0.25
C PHE A 165 19.11 0.40 0.95
N LEU A 166 18.30 -0.35 1.71
CA LEU A 166 17.64 0.17 2.90
C LEU A 166 18.61 0.64 3.98
N THR A 167 19.70 -0.10 4.20
CA THR A 167 20.65 0.19 5.29
C THR A 167 21.69 1.25 4.89
N LYS A 168 22.25 1.18 3.67
CA LYS A 168 23.39 1.98 3.25
C LYS A 168 23.02 3.23 2.48
N ASP A 169 21.93 3.17 1.68
CA ASP A 169 21.49 4.31 0.90
C ASP A 169 20.42 5.10 1.69
N ILE A 170 19.31 4.46 2.04
CA ILE A 170 18.22 5.10 2.79
C ILE A 170 18.64 5.40 4.23
N GLY A 171 19.27 4.43 4.90
CA GLY A 171 19.75 4.55 6.29
C GLY A 171 21.08 5.28 6.44
N ASN A 172 21.68 5.77 5.36
CA ASN A 172 22.98 6.43 5.39
C ASN A 172 23.04 7.56 6.42
N GLY A 173 24.02 7.50 7.33
CA GLY A 173 24.21 8.49 8.40
C GLY A 173 23.19 8.42 9.54
N LEU A 174 22.20 7.55 9.50
CA LEU A 174 21.25 7.37 10.60
C LEU A 174 21.80 6.40 11.63
N SER A 175 21.81 6.81 12.91
CA SER A 175 22.09 5.93 14.05
C SER A 175 20.87 5.81 14.94
N LEU A 176 20.40 4.57 15.14
CA LEU A 176 19.32 4.24 16.06
C LEU A 176 19.84 3.72 17.41
N GLN A 177 21.13 3.91 17.69
CA GLN A 177 21.72 3.49 18.94
C GLN A 177 20.99 4.09 20.15
N GLY A 178 20.66 3.24 21.11
CA GLY A 178 19.92 3.61 22.32
C GLY A 178 18.39 3.49 22.18
N LEU A 179 17.86 3.32 20.97
CA LEU A 179 16.43 3.09 20.78
C LEU A 179 16.07 1.59 20.91
N THR A 180 14.93 1.35 21.51
CA THR A 180 14.24 0.04 21.53
C THR A 180 13.01 0.13 20.65
N ILE A 181 12.92 -0.74 19.66
CA ILE A 181 11.84 -0.75 18.66
C ILE A 181 11.14 -2.11 18.68
N VAL A 182 9.83 -2.12 18.83
CA VAL A 182 9.02 -3.34 18.60
C VAL A 182 8.59 -3.35 17.13
N VAL A 183 8.82 -4.48 16.47
CA VAL A 183 8.52 -4.65 15.05
C VAL A 183 7.50 -5.77 14.88
N ASP A 184 6.28 -5.42 14.44
CA ASP A 184 5.27 -6.39 14.03
C ASP A 184 5.42 -6.67 12.53
N CYS A 185 5.87 -7.88 12.21
CA CYS A 185 6.10 -8.31 10.83
C CYS A 185 4.86 -8.89 10.14
N ALA A 186 3.71 -8.91 10.80
CA ALA A 186 2.47 -9.53 10.27
C ALA A 186 2.64 -10.99 9.80
N ASN A 187 3.66 -11.70 10.24
CA ASN A 187 4.13 -12.97 9.65
C ASN A 187 4.29 -12.90 8.12
N GLY A 188 4.55 -11.71 7.59
CA GLY A 188 4.66 -11.36 6.17
C GLY A 188 6.10 -11.26 5.69
N ALA A 189 6.25 -10.64 4.53
CA ALA A 189 7.54 -10.52 3.83
C ALA A 189 8.57 -9.67 4.60
N SER A 190 8.12 -8.73 5.44
CA SER A 190 9.00 -7.90 6.28
C SER A 190 9.82 -8.69 7.31
N THR A 191 9.41 -9.92 7.65
CA THR A 191 10.11 -10.79 8.60
C THR A 191 11.59 -10.98 8.27
N ASN A 192 11.92 -11.05 6.99
CA ASN A 192 13.29 -11.25 6.51
C ASN A 192 14.12 -9.96 6.44
N PHE A 193 13.54 -8.81 6.70
CA PHE A 193 14.18 -7.51 6.44
C PHE A 193 14.10 -6.55 7.61
N ALA A 194 12.92 -6.30 8.15
CA ALA A 194 12.69 -5.21 9.09
C ALA A 194 13.48 -5.36 10.41
N PRO A 195 13.54 -6.54 11.08
CA PRO A 195 14.36 -6.69 12.26
C PRO A 195 15.83 -6.42 11.97
N GLN A 196 16.39 -7.02 10.92
CA GLN A 196 17.78 -6.85 10.53
C GLN A 196 18.11 -5.42 10.11
N LEU A 197 17.19 -4.72 9.44
CA LEU A 197 17.34 -3.32 9.06
C LEU A 197 17.59 -2.44 10.29
N PHE A 198 16.69 -2.50 11.27
CA PHE A 198 16.79 -1.64 12.45
C PHE A 198 17.94 -2.03 13.36
N GLU A 199 18.26 -3.33 13.50
CA GLU A 199 19.45 -3.79 14.21
C GLU A 199 20.75 -3.28 13.55
N THR A 200 20.82 -3.33 12.21
CA THR A 200 21.98 -2.82 11.45
C THR A 200 22.16 -1.32 11.65
N LEU A 201 21.06 -0.58 11.81
CA LEU A 201 21.10 0.85 12.12
C LEU A 201 21.35 1.15 13.61
N GLY A 202 21.47 0.12 14.47
CA GLY A 202 21.90 0.25 15.86
C GLY A 202 20.78 0.18 16.91
N ALA A 203 19.53 -0.10 16.52
CA ALA A 203 18.43 -0.27 17.46
C ALA A 203 18.49 -1.60 18.19
N ARG A 204 17.91 -1.66 19.40
CA ARG A 204 17.49 -2.91 20.03
C ARG A 204 16.10 -3.25 19.49
N VAL A 205 15.97 -4.40 18.83
CA VAL A 205 14.73 -4.83 18.18
C VAL A 205 14.06 -5.96 18.94
N SER A 206 12.76 -5.85 19.14
CA SER A 206 11.88 -6.94 19.56
C SER A 206 10.91 -7.24 18.43
N ALA A 207 11.09 -8.36 17.74
CA ALA A 207 10.21 -8.75 16.65
C ALA A 207 9.05 -9.60 17.16
N ILE A 208 7.83 -9.20 16.82
CA ILE A 208 6.62 -9.99 17.06
C ILE A 208 5.98 -10.37 15.72
N ASN A 209 5.16 -11.43 15.71
CA ASN A 209 4.54 -11.96 14.50
C ASN A 209 5.57 -12.11 13.35
N ALA A 210 6.73 -12.70 13.67
CA ALA A 210 7.88 -12.84 12.77
C ALA A 210 8.24 -14.32 12.53
N ASN A 211 7.27 -15.22 12.62
CA ASN A 211 7.43 -16.65 12.39
C ASN A 211 6.36 -17.18 11.41
N PRO A 212 6.50 -16.87 10.11
CA PRO A 212 5.52 -17.25 9.11
C PRO A 212 5.43 -18.76 8.92
N ASP A 213 4.21 -19.31 8.87
CA ASP A 213 3.91 -20.72 8.60
C ASP A 213 3.14 -20.94 7.29
N GLY A 214 2.94 -19.86 6.51
CA GLY A 214 2.18 -19.86 5.26
C GLY A 214 0.69 -19.58 5.41
N ARG A 215 0.13 -19.65 6.62
CA ARG A 215 -1.29 -19.47 6.92
C ARG A 215 -1.58 -18.38 7.95
N ASN A 216 -0.56 -17.95 8.67
CA ASN A 216 -0.70 -16.97 9.74
C ASN A 216 -0.39 -15.52 9.33
N ILE A 217 -0.15 -15.25 8.05
CA ILE A 217 0.05 -13.89 7.54
C ILE A 217 -1.17 -13.01 7.85
N ASN A 218 -0.93 -11.81 8.42
CA ASN A 218 -1.95 -10.85 8.86
C ASN A 218 -2.96 -11.38 9.90
N LEU A 219 -2.76 -12.58 10.45
CA LEU A 219 -3.70 -13.16 11.40
C LEU A 219 -3.55 -12.47 12.76
N ASN A 220 -4.52 -11.61 13.10
CA ASN A 220 -4.51 -10.79 14.31
C ASN A 220 -3.19 -10.03 14.53
N SER A 221 -2.58 -9.54 13.45
CA SER A 221 -1.26 -8.93 13.46
C SER A 221 -1.11 -7.88 12.34
N GLY A 222 -0.03 -7.11 12.41
CA GLY A 222 0.33 -6.13 11.41
C GLY A 222 -0.59 -4.91 11.37
N SER A 223 -0.65 -4.26 10.21
CA SER A 223 -1.29 -2.95 10.04
C SER A 223 -2.81 -2.91 10.29
N LEU A 224 -3.50 -4.06 10.26
CA LEU A 224 -4.94 -4.13 10.55
C LEU A 224 -5.25 -4.45 12.01
N HIS A 225 -4.29 -4.95 12.77
CA HIS A 225 -4.48 -5.43 14.15
C HIS A 225 -3.35 -4.90 15.04
N ILE A 226 -3.43 -3.62 15.36
CA ILE A 226 -2.36 -2.90 16.04
C ILE A 226 -2.27 -3.20 17.55
N ASP A 227 -3.28 -3.85 18.13
CA ASP A 227 -3.39 -4.05 19.58
C ASP A 227 -2.20 -4.83 20.16
N SER A 228 -1.75 -5.88 19.47
CA SER A 228 -0.59 -6.67 19.90
C SER A 228 0.70 -5.83 19.93
N LEU A 229 0.86 -4.89 18.99
CA LEU A 229 1.99 -3.97 18.98
C LEU A 229 1.90 -2.98 20.14
N ILE A 230 0.72 -2.40 20.41
CA ILE A 230 0.50 -1.49 21.54
C ILE A 230 0.85 -2.17 22.86
N GLU A 231 0.39 -3.41 23.05
CA GLU A 231 0.69 -4.18 24.26
C GLU A 231 2.19 -4.46 24.40
N ALA A 232 2.86 -4.84 23.30
CA ALA A 232 4.28 -5.11 23.30
C ALA A 232 5.13 -3.86 23.59
N VAL A 233 4.81 -2.70 22.95
CA VAL A 233 5.49 -1.42 23.21
C VAL A 233 5.40 -1.04 24.70
N LYS A 234 4.21 -1.12 25.29
CA LYS A 234 4.00 -0.80 26.71
C LYS A 234 4.73 -1.78 27.63
N LYS A 235 4.66 -3.09 27.35
CA LYS A 235 5.29 -4.14 28.15
C LYS A 235 6.80 -4.02 28.17
N GLU A 236 7.39 -3.75 27.02
CA GLU A 236 8.85 -3.65 26.85
C GLU A 236 9.38 -2.24 27.14
N LYS A 237 8.49 -1.28 27.34
CA LYS A 237 8.84 0.15 27.45
C LYS A 237 9.69 0.59 26.29
N ALA A 238 9.27 0.20 25.09
CA ALA A 238 9.96 0.55 23.86
C ALA A 238 9.75 2.01 23.51
N ASP A 239 10.70 2.61 22.79
CA ASP A 239 10.62 3.99 22.34
C ASP A 239 9.56 4.18 21.25
N LEU A 240 9.31 3.13 20.45
CA LEU A 240 8.20 3.07 19.50
C LEU A 240 7.96 1.63 19.02
N GLY A 241 6.82 1.44 18.36
CA GLY A 241 6.48 0.26 17.61
C GLY A 241 6.24 0.57 16.14
N VAL A 242 6.54 -0.40 15.26
CA VAL A 242 6.18 -0.34 13.84
C VAL A 242 5.49 -1.63 13.43
N ALA A 243 4.32 -1.53 12.76
CA ALA A 243 3.61 -2.64 12.17
C ALA A 243 3.62 -2.51 10.65
N PHE A 244 3.97 -3.60 9.98
CA PHE A 244 3.86 -3.73 8.53
C PHE A 244 2.60 -4.52 8.16
N ASP A 245 2.19 -4.44 6.90
CA ASP A 245 1.25 -5.41 6.33
C ASP A 245 1.99 -6.56 5.65
N GLY A 246 1.26 -7.53 5.11
CA GLY A 246 1.83 -8.79 4.64
C GLY A 246 2.92 -8.67 3.58
N ASP A 247 2.89 -7.65 2.73
CA ASP A 247 3.90 -7.38 1.70
C ASP A 247 4.71 -6.10 1.94
N ALA A 248 4.50 -5.48 3.12
CA ALA A 248 5.25 -4.36 3.66
C ALA A 248 5.32 -3.11 2.75
N ASP A 249 4.28 -2.88 1.94
CA ASP A 249 4.11 -1.62 1.24
C ASP A 249 3.53 -0.52 2.15
N ARG A 250 3.08 -0.90 3.36
CA ARG A 250 2.53 -0.05 4.43
C ARG A 250 3.31 -0.19 5.71
N SER A 251 3.35 0.92 6.48
CA SER A 251 3.79 0.93 7.87
C SER A 251 2.91 1.83 8.73
N LEU A 252 2.53 1.34 9.90
CA LEU A 252 1.81 2.09 10.93
C LEU A 252 2.63 2.04 12.21
N PHE A 253 2.43 3.00 13.10
CA PHE A 253 3.32 3.13 14.25
C PHE A 253 2.54 3.22 15.56
N VAL A 254 3.27 2.98 16.65
CA VAL A 254 2.80 3.17 18.02
C VAL A 254 3.88 3.97 18.74
N ASP A 255 3.48 5.05 19.41
CA ASP A 255 4.40 5.87 20.19
C ASP A 255 4.77 5.21 21.54
N GLU A 256 5.71 5.80 22.24
CA GLU A 256 6.21 5.34 23.55
C GLU A 256 5.13 5.24 24.65
N ASN A 257 3.98 5.90 24.46
CA ASN A 257 2.85 5.87 25.39
C ASN A 257 1.78 4.84 24.97
N GLY A 258 1.96 4.19 23.81
CA GLY A 258 0.98 3.31 23.20
C GLY A 258 -0.08 4.05 22.39
N GLY A 259 0.18 5.29 22.02
CA GLY A 259 -0.64 6.06 21.08
C GLY A 259 -0.48 5.55 19.64
N PHE A 260 -1.61 5.34 18.96
CA PHE A 260 -1.61 4.88 17.56
C PHE A 260 -1.28 6.05 16.62
N VAL A 261 -0.36 5.82 15.71
CA VAL A 261 0.12 6.78 14.70
C VAL A 261 -0.13 6.17 13.32
N ASP A 262 -1.17 6.65 12.66
CA ASP A 262 -1.58 6.20 11.34
C ASP A 262 -0.80 6.89 10.20
N GLY A 263 -1.18 6.62 8.94
CA GLY A 263 -0.54 7.23 7.79
C GLY A 263 -0.72 8.75 7.73
N ASP A 264 -1.84 9.29 8.22
CA ASP A 264 -2.07 10.74 8.25
C ASP A 264 -1.14 11.42 9.27
N ALA A 265 -0.99 10.85 10.47
CA ALA A 265 -0.04 11.34 11.45
C ALA A 265 1.41 11.19 10.96
N THR A 266 1.73 10.12 10.24
CA THR A 266 3.04 9.91 9.59
C THR A 266 3.30 10.99 8.54
N LEU A 267 2.33 11.28 7.66
CA LEU A 267 2.42 12.37 6.68
C LEU A 267 2.65 13.73 7.35
N TRP A 268 1.96 13.99 8.47
CA TRP A 268 2.17 15.20 9.26
C TRP A 268 3.61 15.35 9.75
N VAL A 269 4.17 14.31 10.35
CA VAL A 269 5.55 14.33 10.88
C VAL A 269 6.56 14.53 9.74
N LEU A 270 6.43 13.74 8.67
CA LEU A 270 7.33 13.79 7.53
C LEU A 270 7.23 15.12 6.76
N ALA A 271 6.02 15.68 6.60
CA ALA A 271 5.82 16.96 5.94
C ALA A 271 6.53 18.11 6.67
N ASN A 272 6.37 18.18 8.01
CA ASN A 272 7.09 19.20 8.79
C ASN A 272 8.59 19.00 8.73
N TYR A 273 9.07 17.76 8.88
CA TYR A 273 10.50 17.47 8.78
C TYR A 273 11.06 17.89 7.42
N LEU A 274 10.43 17.50 6.33
CA LEU A 274 10.89 17.83 4.97
C LEU A 274 10.84 19.34 4.71
N ARG A 275 9.80 20.03 5.17
CA ARG A 275 9.69 21.49 5.04
C ARG A 275 10.82 22.20 5.79
N ASP A 276 11.05 21.83 7.05
CA ASP A 276 12.07 22.47 7.90
C ASP A 276 13.50 22.26 7.33
N HIS A 277 13.69 21.23 6.48
CA HIS A 277 14.93 20.97 5.75
C HIS A 277 14.93 21.47 4.30
N GLY A 278 13.90 22.22 3.87
CA GLY A 278 13.78 22.74 2.50
C GLY A 278 13.60 21.67 1.43
N LYS A 279 13.09 20.48 1.81
CA LYS A 279 12.89 19.30 0.93
C LYS A 279 11.42 19.05 0.57
N LEU A 280 10.48 19.76 1.18
CA LEU A 280 9.07 19.67 0.80
C LEU A 280 8.79 20.61 -0.37
N LYS A 281 8.77 20.09 -1.57
CA LYS A 281 8.59 20.89 -2.79
C LYS A 281 7.22 21.59 -2.79
N ASP A 282 7.23 22.88 -3.06
CA ASP A 282 6.05 23.76 -3.10
C ASP A 282 5.14 23.65 -1.87
N ASP A 283 5.74 23.32 -0.70
CA ASP A 283 5.02 23.07 0.55
C ASP A 283 3.74 22.25 0.34
N THR A 284 3.86 21.17 -0.45
CA THR A 284 2.70 20.39 -0.88
C THR A 284 2.82 18.92 -0.47
N VAL A 285 1.73 18.39 0.09
CA VAL A 285 1.50 16.96 0.39
C VAL A 285 0.34 16.47 -0.45
N VAL A 286 0.45 15.25 -0.99
CA VAL A 286 -0.64 14.59 -1.73
C VAL A 286 -1.21 13.46 -0.86
N ALA A 287 -2.53 13.43 -0.68
CA ALA A 287 -3.19 12.33 0.03
C ALA A 287 -4.53 11.98 -0.61
N THR A 288 -5.12 10.85 -0.23
CA THR A 288 -6.41 10.46 -0.79
C THR A 288 -7.57 11.21 -0.12
N VAL A 289 -8.76 11.14 -0.76
CA VAL A 289 -10.01 11.65 -0.15
C VAL A 289 -10.38 10.93 1.15
N MET A 290 -9.70 9.84 1.51
CA MET A 290 -9.93 9.13 2.78
C MET A 290 -9.10 9.67 3.94
N SER A 291 -8.04 10.45 3.68
CA SER A 291 -7.27 11.10 4.75
C SER A 291 -8.14 12.02 5.59
N ASN A 292 -7.97 11.96 6.90
CA ASN A 292 -8.78 12.69 7.86
C ASN A 292 -8.70 14.20 7.68
N ILE A 293 -9.80 14.91 7.95
CA ILE A 293 -9.83 16.39 7.86
C ILE A 293 -8.82 17.02 8.81
N GLY A 294 -8.48 16.34 9.91
CA GLY A 294 -7.45 16.79 10.84
C GLY A 294 -6.09 16.99 10.20
N LEU A 295 -5.71 16.13 9.25
CA LEU A 295 -4.47 16.33 8.48
C LEU A 295 -4.51 17.63 7.68
N GLU A 296 -5.61 17.91 6.98
CA GLU A 296 -5.76 19.15 6.21
C GLU A 296 -5.70 20.40 7.10
N ILE A 297 -6.38 20.34 8.23
CA ILE A 297 -6.39 21.46 9.20
C ILE A 297 -4.98 21.71 9.74
N ALA A 298 -4.28 20.65 10.15
CA ALA A 298 -2.93 20.73 10.68
C ALA A 298 -1.94 21.27 9.64
N LEU A 299 -1.92 20.67 8.45
CA LEU A 299 -1.05 21.10 7.35
C LEU A 299 -1.30 22.55 6.95
N ARG A 300 -2.57 22.96 6.82
CA ARG A 300 -2.94 24.35 6.51
C ARG A 300 -2.45 25.32 7.58
N ALA A 301 -2.57 24.97 8.87
CA ALA A 301 -2.06 25.78 9.97
C ALA A 301 -0.53 25.93 9.94
N ALA A 302 0.16 24.93 9.40
CA ALA A 302 1.61 24.94 9.17
C ALA A 302 2.01 25.61 7.82
N GLY A 303 1.06 26.13 7.04
CA GLY A 303 1.35 26.72 5.73
C GLY A 303 1.61 25.69 4.61
N ILE A 304 1.27 24.43 4.84
CA ILE A 304 1.42 23.33 3.88
C ILE A 304 0.10 23.07 3.17
N ARG A 305 0.13 22.93 1.87
CA ARG A 305 -1.03 22.62 1.03
C ARG A 305 -1.26 21.10 0.97
N LEU A 306 -2.49 20.66 1.21
CA LEU A 306 -2.91 19.29 0.94
C LEU A 306 -3.64 19.23 -0.41
N VAL A 307 -3.19 18.34 -1.29
CA VAL A 307 -3.88 17.98 -2.54
C VAL A 307 -4.51 16.60 -2.36
N ARG A 308 -5.80 16.48 -2.68
CA ARG A 308 -6.53 15.22 -2.52
C ARG A 308 -6.75 14.53 -3.85
N THR A 309 -6.57 13.21 -3.86
CA THR A 309 -6.83 12.33 -5.00
C THR A 309 -7.94 11.34 -4.68
N ASP A 310 -8.40 10.60 -5.68
CA ASP A 310 -9.18 9.40 -5.47
C ASP A 310 -8.40 8.35 -4.67
N VAL A 311 -9.12 7.36 -4.12
CA VAL A 311 -8.54 6.27 -3.33
C VAL A 311 -7.74 5.33 -4.21
N GLY A 312 -6.48 5.13 -3.86
CA GLY A 312 -5.55 4.22 -4.52
C GLY A 312 -4.17 4.86 -4.70
N ASP A 313 -3.15 4.08 -4.42
CA ASP A 313 -1.74 4.47 -4.51
C ASP A 313 -1.34 4.99 -5.91
N LYS A 314 -1.93 4.42 -6.97
CA LYS A 314 -1.74 4.86 -8.35
C LYS A 314 -2.10 6.35 -8.52
N TYR A 315 -3.26 6.77 -8.00
CA TYR A 315 -3.70 8.17 -8.11
C TYR A 315 -2.84 9.12 -7.28
N VAL A 316 -2.36 8.66 -6.12
CA VAL A 316 -1.42 9.43 -5.30
C VAL A 316 -0.10 9.61 -6.05
N LEU A 317 0.45 8.55 -6.62
CA LEU A 317 1.70 8.60 -7.39
C LEU A 317 1.56 9.49 -8.64
N ASP A 318 0.49 9.34 -9.41
CA ASP A 318 0.23 10.13 -10.61
C ASP A 318 0.19 11.63 -10.28
N GLU A 319 -0.48 12.03 -9.20
CA GLU A 319 -0.56 13.43 -8.79
C GLU A 319 0.78 13.94 -8.23
N LEU A 320 1.52 13.09 -7.47
CA LEU A 320 2.89 13.40 -7.02
C LEU A 320 3.81 13.73 -8.20
N LEU A 321 3.81 12.88 -9.22
CA LEU A 321 4.65 13.07 -10.41
C LEU A 321 4.24 14.30 -11.22
N LYS A 322 2.93 14.52 -11.39
CA LYS A 322 2.38 15.67 -12.10
C LYS A 322 2.75 16.99 -11.42
N LEU A 323 2.72 17.05 -10.09
CA LEU A 323 3.05 18.24 -9.31
C LEU A 323 4.56 18.34 -9.00
N GLY A 324 5.34 17.28 -9.21
CA GLY A 324 6.71 17.19 -8.74
C GLY A 324 6.82 17.22 -7.20
N ALA A 325 5.77 16.81 -6.49
CA ALA A 325 5.72 16.86 -5.03
C ALA A 325 6.58 15.74 -4.39
N SER A 326 7.09 16.01 -3.18
CA SER A 326 8.08 15.15 -2.51
C SER A 326 7.46 14.09 -1.62
N LEU A 327 6.19 14.25 -1.19
CA LEU A 327 5.54 13.42 -0.17
C LEU A 327 4.06 13.25 -0.46
N GLY A 328 3.60 12.02 -0.40
CA GLY A 328 2.18 11.71 -0.42
C GLY A 328 1.90 10.34 0.15
N GLY A 329 0.61 10.01 0.31
CA GLY A 329 0.25 8.71 0.84
C GLY A 329 -1.22 8.58 1.23
N GLU A 330 -1.47 7.54 1.99
CA GLU A 330 -2.80 7.16 2.48
C GLU A 330 -2.81 6.99 4.00
N GLN A 331 -3.94 7.20 4.63
CA GLN A 331 -4.15 6.93 6.05
C GLN A 331 -3.77 5.49 6.43
N SER A 332 -3.88 4.55 5.50
CA SER A 332 -3.49 3.14 5.68
C SER A 332 -2.00 2.91 5.92
N GLY A 333 -1.15 3.94 5.85
CA GLY A 333 0.29 3.84 6.01
C GLY A 333 1.08 3.58 4.72
N HIS A 334 0.41 3.61 3.57
CA HIS A 334 1.07 3.56 2.26
C HIS A 334 1.60 4.95 1.91
N ILE A 335 2.88 5.18 2.15
CA ILE A 335 3.55 6.47 1.95
C ILE A 335 4.49 6.39 0.76
N ILE A 336 4.44 7.40 -0.10
CA ILE A 336 5.27 7.51 -1.30
C ILE A 336 6.14 8.76 -1.20
N MET A 337 7.42 8.57 -1.36
CA MET A 337 8.43 9.62 -1.50
C MET A 337 9.16 9.40 -2.83
N PRO A 338 8.75 10.07 -3.92
CA PRO A 338 9.21 9.75 -5.28
C PRO A 338 10.73 9.85 -5.48
N GLU A 339 11.41 10.67 -4.71
CA GLU A 339 12.88 10.77 -4.73
C GLU A 339 13.57 9.50 -4.21
N LEU A 340 12.90 8.71 -3.35
CA LEU A 340 13.42 7.48 -2.77
C LEU A 340 12.86 6.24 -3.48
N SER A 341 11.55 6.20 -3.67
CA SER A 341 10.84 5.09 -4.33
C SER A 341 9.55 5.58 -4.97
N LEU A 342 9.24 5.05 -6.16
CA LEU A 342 7.95 5.29 -6.85
C LEU A 342 6.85 4.33 -6.36
N ALA A 343 7.21 3.27 -5.66
CA ALA A 343 6.27 2.42 -4.93
C ALA A 343 6.28 2.83 -3.45
N GLY A 344 5.13 2.74 -2.79
CA GLY A 344 5.09 2.87 -1.35
C GLY A 344 5.93 1.77 -0.70
N ASP A 345 6.73 2.16 0.30
CA ASP A 345 7.65 1.26 0.99
C ASP A 345 7.59 1.54 2.49
N GLY A 346 7.02 0.59 3.23
CA GLY A 346 6.87 0.72 4.68
C GLY A 346 8.21 0.83 5.41
N MET A 347 9.28 0.19 4.91
CA MET A 347 10.60 0.27 5.53
C MET A 347 11.28 1.60 5.24
N ILE A 348 11.19 2.14 4.02
CA ILE A 348 11.66 3.50 3.71
C ILE A 348 10.90 4.52 4.57
N THR A 349 9.58 4.34 4.70
CA THR A 349 8.75 5.21 5.55
C THR A 349 9.21 5.17 7.00
N ALA A 350 9.45 3.97 7.54
CA ALA A 350 9.91 3.80 8.92
C ALA A 350 11.31 4.41 9.15
N VAL A 351 12.26 4.18 8.24
CA VAL A 351 13.61 4.79 8.32
C VAL A 351 13.53 6.32 8.21
N SER A 352 12.67 6.85 7.33
CA SER A 352 12.47 8.30 7.16
C SER A 352 11.84 8.93 8.41
N LEU A 353 10.85 8.27 9.03
CA LEU A 353 10.26 8.71 10.28
C LEU A 353 11.27 8.69 11.41
N LEU A 354 12.03 7.61 11.56
CA LEU A 354 13.08 7.49 12.59
C LEU A 354 14.18 8.54 12.40
N ARG A 355 14.55 8.86 11.16
CA ARG A 355 15.46 9.96 10.85
C ARG A 355 14.88 11.30 11.32
N ALA A 356 13.60 11.57 11.01
CA ALA A 356 12.96 12.79 11.46
C ALA A 356 12.97 12.93 12.99
N LEU A 357 12.69 11.83 13.72
CA LEU A 357 12.75 11.82 15.19
C LEU A 357 14.16 12.08 15.72
N ARG A 358 15.17 11.41 15.16
CA ARG A 358 16.58 11.53 15.60
C ARG A 358 17.16 12.92 15.33
N GLU A 359 16.90 13.48 14.15
CA GLU A 359 17.46 14.80 13.77
C GLU A 359 16.74 15.96 14.47
N THR A 360 15.50 15.76 14.93
CA THR A 360 14.76 16.78 15.70
C THR A 360 14.82 16.57 17.22
N ASP A 361 15.46 15.49 17.67
CA ASP A 361 15.53 15.08 19.10
C ASP A 361 14.14 14.99 19.76
N LYS A 362 13.15 14.44 19.04
CA LYS A 362 11.78 14.28 19.50
C LYS A 362 11.42 12.81 19.64
N THR A 363 10.58 12.50 20.62
CA THR A 363 9.86 11.23 20.64
C THR A 363 8.73 11.24 19.60
N LEU A 364 8.16 10.07 19.30
CA LEU A 364 7.08 9.98 18.32
C LEU A 364 5.83 10.74 18.80
N ALA A 365 5.47 10.62 20.08
CA ALA A 365 4.35 11.39 20.66
C ALA A 365 4.59 12.91 20.60
N GLN A 366 5.83 13.37 20.73
CA GLN A 366 6.16 14.79 20.58
C GLN A 366 6.10 15.25 19.11
N ALA A 367 6.53 14.40 18.18
CA ALA A 367 6.55 14.73 16.75
C ALA A 367 5.13 14.80 16.15
N THR A 368 4.20 14.04 16.69
CA THR A 368 2.79 14.07 16.26
C THR A 368 1.99 15.25 16.84
N GLN A 369 2.55 16.01 17.78
CA GLN A 369 1.88 17.21 18.31
C GLN A 369 1.54 18.19 17.18
N GLY A 370 0.32 18.76 17.28
CA GLY A 370 -0.23 19.65 16.24
C GLY A 370 -1.12 18.92 15.21
N PHE A 371 -1.03 17.59 15.11
CA PHE A 371 -2.03 16.78 14.42
C PHE A 371 -3.07 16.26 15.40
N GLN A 372 -4.33 16.38 15.03
CA GLN A 372 -5.47 15.83 15.77
C GLN A 372 -6.36 15.08 14.79
N GLN A 373 -6.58 13.80 15.04
CA GLN A 373 -7.58 13.04 14.31
C GLN A 373 -8.98 13.46 14.73
N TYR A 374 -9.78 13.83 13.74
CA TYR A 374 -11.18 14.21 13.98
C TYR A 374 -12.07 12.97 13.96
N PRO A 375 -13.11 12.94 14.81
CA PRO A 375 -14.16 11.93 14.74
C PRO A 375 -14.69 11.78 13.31
N GLN A 376 -14.93 10.54 12.89
CA GLN A 376 -15.43 10.18 11.57
C GLN A 376 -16.57 9.17 11.69
N ILE A 377 -17.61 9.35 10.89
CA ILE A 377 -18.67 8.36 10.72
C ILE A 377 -18.84 8.02 9.25
N LEU A 378 -19.06 6.73 8.97
CA LEU A 378 -19.39 6.23 7.65
C LEU A 378 -20.72 5.47 7.70
N VAL A 379 -21.74 5.99 7.04
CA VAL A 379 -23.05 5.35 6.91
C VAL A 379 -23.24 4.83 5.48
N ASN A 380 -23.53 3.54 5.36
CA ASN A 380 -23.85 2.89 4.10
C ASN A 380 -25.37 2.78 3.93
N VAL A 381 -25.90 3.32 2.83
CA VAL A 381 -27.32 3.27 2.49
C VAL A 381 -27.50 2.42 1.24
N ARG A 382 -28.28 1.34 1.34
CA ARG A 382 -28.66 0.53 0.17
C ARG A 382 -29.56 1.35 -0.75
N VAL A 383 -29.28 1.32 -2.06
CA VAL A 383 -30.01 2.08 -3.07
C VAL A 383 -30.48 1.15 -4.19
N ARG A 384 -31.64 1.46 -4.77
CA ARG A 384 -32.19 0.74 -5.93
C ARG A 384 -31.38 1.00 -7.19
N GLU A 385 -30.93 2.24 -7.34
CA GLU A 385 -30.15 2.72 -8.48
C GLU A 385 -29.17 3.83 -8.07
N LYS A 386 -28.15 4.06 -8.88
CA LYS A 386 -27.15 5.10 -8.65
C LYS A 386 -27.50 6.35 -9.44
N VAL A 387 -28.47 7.13 -8.94
CA VAL A 387 -28.82 8.45 -9.50
C VAL A 387 -27.79 9.47 -9.06
N PRO A 388 -27.27 10.34 -9.95
CA PRO A 388 -26.37 11.42 -9.54
C PRO A 388 -26.96 12.21 -8.37
N PHE A 389 -26.22 12.41 -7.30
CA PHE A 389 -26.74 13.10 -6.11
C PHE A 389 -27.19 14.54 -6.41
N ALA A 390 -26.61 15.17 -7.43
CA ALA A 390 -27.01 16.50 -7.90
C ALA A 390 -28.47 16.54 -8.44
N GLU A 391 -29.00 15.39 -8.86
CA GLU A 391 -30.38 15.24 -9.36
C GLU A 391 -31.39 14.91 -8.25
N LEU A 392 -30.96 14.88 -6.99
CA LEU A 392 -31.79 14.55 -5.82
C LEU A 392 -31.98 15.78 -4.92
N PRO A 393 -32.98 16.66 -5.16
CA PRO A 393 -33.11 17.95 -4.48
C PRO A 393 -33.16 17.85 -2.96
N ALA A 394 -33.85 16.82 -2.41
CA ALA A 394 -33.96 16.61 -0.97
C ALA A 394 -32.61 16.21 -0.34
N VAL A 395 -31.77 15.45 -1.06
CA VAL A 395 -30.43 15.07 -0.62
C VAL A 395 -29.51 16.31 -0.67
N GLN A 396 -29.58 17.07 -1.76
CA GLN A 396 -28.77 18.30 -1.93
C GLN A 396 -29.09 19.35 -0.84
N ALA A 397 -30.35 19.50 -0.45
CA ALA A 397 -30.73 20.41 0.62
C ALA A 397 -30.10 20.03 1.97
N GLU A 398 -30.08 18.72 2.30
CA GLU A 398 -29.43 18.24 3.53
C GLU A 398 -27.89 18.33 3.45
N VAL A 399 -27.30 18.01 2.30
CA VAL A 399 -25.86 18.18 2.04
C VAL A 399 -25.43 19.60 2.31
N LYS A 400 -26.11 20.59 1.68
CA LYS A 400 -25.81 22.01 1.86
C LYS A 400 -25.94 22.45 3.32
N ASN A 401 -27.01 22.04 4.01
CA ASN A 401 -27.21 22.36 5.43
C ASN A 401 -26.08 21.80 6.31
N VAL A 402 -25.63 20.58 6.03
CA VAL A 402 -24.53 19.94 6.78
C VAL A 402 -23.19 20.62 6.48
N GLU A 403 -22.89 20.92 5.23
CA GLU A 403 -21.66 21.61 4.85
C GLU A 403 -21.55 23.01 5.47
N GLU A 404 -22.65 23.78 5.49
CA GLU A 404 -22.69 25.08 6.16
C GLU A 404 -22.41 24.98 7.66
N ARG A 405 -22.90 23.92 8.34
CA ARG A 405 -22.67 23.69 9.76
C ARG A 405 -21.27 23.21 10.06
N LEU A 406 -20.73 22.31 9.23
CA LEU A 406 -19.35 21.83 9.36
C LEU A 406 -18.33 22.93 9.12
N SER A 407 -18.64 23.88 8.24
CA SER A 407 -17.75 25.01 7.89
C SER A 407 -16.33 24.52 7.55
N HIS A 408 -15.30 25.11 8.20
CA HIS A 408 -13.90 24.74 8.01
C HIS A 408 -13.38 23.69 9.02
N LYS A 409 -14.28 23.16 9.88
CA LYS A 409 -13.98 22.27 10.98
C LYS A 409 -14.51 20.85 10.79
N GLY A 410 -14.97 20.56 9.59
CA GLY A 410 -15.47 19.25 9.23
C GLY A 410 -15.58 19.06 7.74
N ARG A 411 -15.94 17.88 7.33
CA ARG A 411 -16.05 17.51 5.94
C ARG A 411 -17.16 16.48 5.72
N LEU A 412 -17.87 16.63 4.61
CA LEU A 412 -18.81 15.64 4.10
C LEU A 412 -18.25 15.05 2.79
N LEU A 413 -18.22 13.73 2.71
CA LEU A 413 -17.94 13.01 1.47
C LEU A 413 -19.12 12.08 1.15
N LEU A 414 -19.79 12.37 0.07
CA LEU A 414 -20.94 11.59 -0.42
C LEU A 414 -20.56 10.93 -1.75
N ARG A 415 -20.56 9.61 -1.80
CA ARG A 415 -20.21 8.86 -3.02
C ARG A 415 -20.96 7.53 -3.12
N TYR A 416 -21.01 6.97 -4.31
CA TYR A 416 -21.45 5.58 -4.49
C TYR A 416 -20.30 4.60 -4.32
N SER A 417 -20.61 3.40 -3.85
CA SER A 417 -19.67 2.26 -3.94
C SER A 417 -19.43 1.93 -5.41
N GLY A 418 -18.19 1.65 -5.80
CA GLY A 418 -17.86 1.22 -7.17
C GLY A 418 -18.56 -0.07 -7.55
N THR A 419 -18.56 -1.06 -6.65
CA THR A 419 -18.98 -2.44 -6.90
C THR A 419 -20.40 -2.77 -6.43
N GLU A 420 -20.92 -2.06 -5.42
CA GLU A 420 -22.18 -2.36 -4.76
C GLU A 420 -23.23 -1.26 -5.01
N ARG A 421 -24.50 -1.59 -4.82
CA ARG A 421 -25.60 -0.61 -4.82
C ARG A 421 -25.73 0.06 -3.46
N LEU A 422 -24.66 0.78 -3.08
CA LEU A 422 -24.59 1.51 -1.82
C LEU A 422 -24.23 2.96 -2.09
N ALA A 423 -24.95 3.90 -1.47
CA ALA A 423 -24.49 5.26 -1.23
C ALA A 423 -23.72 5.27 0.10
N ARG A 424 -22.57 5.91 0.11
CA ARG A 424 -21.69 6.06 1.28
C ARG A 424 -21.69 7.51 1.71
N VAL A 425 -22.15 7.76 2.93
CA VAL A 425 -22.14 9.07 3.59
C VAL A 425 -21.04 9.04 4.62
N MET A 426 -19.94 9.74 4.38
CA MET A 426 -18.85 9.90 5.34
C MET A 426 -18.86 11.35 5.83
N ILE A 427 -18.83 11.54 7.13
CA ILE A 427 -18.76 12.86 7.76
C ILE A 427 -17.65 12.85 8.81
N GLU A 428 -16.86 13.91 8.81
CA GLU A 428 -15.82 14.19 9.80
C GLU A 428 -16.13 15.54 10.45
N GLY A 429 -15.85 15.66 11.74
CA GLY A 429 -16.09 16.90 12.49
C GLY A 429 -15.62 16.81 13.94
N GLU A 430 -15.65 17.94 14.64
CA GLU A 430 -15.14 18.05 16.02
C GLU A 430 -15.96 17.20 17.03
N SER A 431 -17.25 17.03 16.79
CA SER A 431 -18.18 16.35 17.70
C SER A 431 -18.74 15.09 17.09
N GLN A 432 -18.45 13.94 17.69
CA GLN A 432 -19.00 12.64 17.28
C GLN A 432 -20.54 12.67 17.26
N PHE A 433 -21.15 13.25 18.29
CA PHE A 433 -22.61 13.35 18.40
C PHE A 433 -23.23 14.16 17.25
N GLU A 434 -22.60 15.28 16.87
CA GLU A 434 -23.12 16.12 15.79
C GLU A 434 -23.01 15.43 14.43
N ILE A 435 -21.84 14.80 14.13
CA ILE A 435 -21.64 14.14 12.84
C ILE A 435 -22.54 12.91 12.67
N GLU A 436 -22.88 12.20 13.76
CA GLU A 436 -23.87 11.12 13.74
C GLU A 436 -25.24 11.65 13.32
N GLY A 437 -25.72 12.73 13.95
CA GLY A 437 -26.98 13.35 13.58
C GLY A 437 -27.02 13.89 12.15
N TYR A 438 -25.89 14.39 11.66
CA TYR A 438 -25.78 14.85 10.26
C TYR A 438 -25.83 13.67 9.29
N ALA A 439 -25.09 12.58 9.56
CA ALA A 439 -25.07 11.41 8.75
C ALA A 439 -26.44 10.72 8.66
N GLU A 440 -27.16 10.63 9.78
CA GLU A 440 -28.52 10.09 9.83
C GLU A 440 -29.50 10.89 8.96
N ARG A 441 -29.45 12.20 8.98
CA ARG A 441 -30.33 13.07 8.15
C ARG A 441 -30.08 12.85 6.67
N ILE A 442 -28.83 12.88 6.23
CA ILE A 442 -28.44 12.63 4.83
C ILE A 442 -28.85 11.22 4.41
N ALA A 443 -28.53 10.20 5.25
CA ALA A 443 -28.91 8.82 5.00
C ALA A 443 -30.43 8.63 4.85
N ALA A 444 -31.21 9.30 5.72
CA ALA A 444 -32.68 9.27 5.64
C ALA A 444 -33.19 9.95 4.36
N ALA A 445 -32.57 11.05 3.92
CA ALA A 445 -32.95 11.71 2.65
C ALA A 445 -32.65 10.82 1.46
N ILE A 446 -31.48 10.16 1.42
CA ILE A 446 -31.13 9.18 0.38
C ILE A 446 -32.11 8.01 0.39
N LYS A 447 -32.42 7.47 1.56
CA LYS A 447 -33.34 6.33 1.73
C LYS A 447 -34.75 6.65 1.23
N ARG A 448 -35.25 7.86 1.46
CA ARG A 448 -36.54 8.32 0.94
C ARG A 448 -36.53 8.48 -0.57
N ALA A 449 -35.45 8.99 -1.14
CA ALA A 449 -35.38 9.28 -2.59
C ALA A 449 -35.14 8.00 -3.42
N ILE A 450 -34.15 7.22 -3.08
CA ILE A 450 -33.64 6.10 -3.89
C ILE A 450 -33.35 4.81 -3.07
N GLY A 451 -33.77 4.72 -1.83
CA GLY A 451 -33.52 3.55 -0.97
C GLY A 451 -34.10 2.25 -1.53
N ALA A 452 -33.40 1.12 -1.32
CA ALA A 452 -33.84 -0.23 -1.68
C ALA A 452 -34.64 -0.86 -0.54
#